data_731744c544b7785d36a9986b259e8bfe
#
_entry.id   731744c544b7785d36a9986b259e8bfe
#
_cell.length_a   1.000
_cell.length_b   1.000
_cell.length_c   1.000
_cell.angle_alpha   90.00
_cell.angle_beta   90.00
_cell.angle_gamma   90.00
#
_symmetry.space_group_name_H-M   'P 1'
#
loop_
_entity.id
_entity.type
_entity.pdbx_description
1 polymer ?
#
loop_
_entity_poly.entity_id
_entity_poly.type
_entity_poly.pdbx_seq_one_letter_code
_entity_poly.pdbx_strand_id
1 'polypeptide(L)'
;MEKTKLTQLKLTAAKARLLAVEMVHDAASGHPGGSLSCMDVLTDLYFSQMRVDPKNPHDPDRDRFVMSKGHCSPALYPILALRGFFPVENLKMFRRIDGHMSGHVEMHYNPGVDMSTGSLGQGISAAVG
;
A
#
# COMPACT_ATOMS: atom_id res chain seq x y z
N MET A 1 -4.01 -4.31 23.73
CA MET A 1 -3.89 -3.09 22.91
C MET A 1 -4.76 -2.00 23.53
N GLU A 2 -4.23 -0.80 23.72
CA GLU A 2 -5.00 0.29 24.28
C GLU A 2 -6.18 0.66 23.37
N LYS A 3 -7.33 1.00 23.99
CA LYS A 3 -8.57 1.38 23.26
C LYS A 3 -8.32 2.53 22.26
N THR A 4 -7.48 3.49 22.64
CA THR A 4 -7.09 4.62 21.78
C THR A 4 -6.34 4.15 20.51
N LYS A 5 -5.36 3.25 20.65
CA LYS A 5 -4.60 2.71 19.52
C LYS A 5 -5.51 1.96 18.55
N LEU A 6 -6.42 1.13 19.06
CA LEU A 6 -7.38 0.41 18.21
C LEU A 6 -8.29 1.37 17.43
N THR A 7 -8.74 2.45 18.07
CA THR A 7 -9.56 3.46 17.40
C THR A 7 -8.79 4.14 16.27
N GLN A 8 -7.52 4.50 16.48
CA GLN A 8 -6.66 5.09 15.45
C GLN A 8 -6.45 4.15 14.27
N LEU A 9 -6.18 2.86 14.52
CA LEU A 9 -6.05 1.87 13.45
C LEU A 9 -7.33 1.75 12.61
N LYS A 10 -8.50 1.69 13.26
CA LYS A 10 -9.80 1.66 12.57
C LYS A 10 -10.04 2.90 11.71
N LEU A 11 -9.72 4.10 12.21
CA LEU A 11 -9.84 5.34 11.46
C LEU A 11 -8.88 5.36 10.26
N THR A 12 -7.65 4.92 10.45
CA THR A 12 -6.66 4.82 9.36
C THR A 12 -7.12 3.85 8.29
N ALA A 13 -7.61 2.66 8.67
CA ALA A 13 -8.13 1.68 7.74
C ALA A 13 -9.34 2.21 6.95
N ALA A 14 -10.26 2.91 7.61
CA ALA A 14 -11.42 3.54 6.96
C ALA A 14 -10.97 4.61 5.96
N LYS A 15 -10.02 5.48 6.33
CA LYS A 15 -9.45 6.50 5.45
C LYS A 15 -8.73 5.88 4.26
N ALA A 16 -7.95 4.83 4.46
CA ALA A 16 -7.27 4.12 3.39
C ALA A 16 -8.27 3.47 2.41
N ARG A 17 -9.38 2.92 2.90
CA ARG A 17 -10.47 2.39 2.05
C ARG A 17 -11.10 3.49 1.20
N LEU A 18 -11.37 4.66 1.77
CA LEU A 18 -11.91 5.79 1.02
C LEU A 18 -10.96 6.17 -0.11
N LEU A 19 -9.68 6.38 0.19
CA LEU A 19 -8.66 6.70 -0.82
C LEU A 19 -8.55 5.62 -1.92
N ALA A 20 -8.65 4.34 -1.56
CA ALA A 20 -8.64 3.24 -2.53
C ALA A 20 -9.84 3.30 -3.50
N VAL A 21 -11.02 3.61 -2.97
CA VAL A 21 -12.24 3.77 -3.81
C VAL A 21 -12.11 5.00 -4.71
N GLU A 22 -11.65 6.13 -4.18
CA GLU A 22 -11.40 7.35 -4.96
C GLU A 22 -10.41 7.10 -6.10
N MET A 23 -9.28 6.44 -5.82
CA MET A 23 -8.27 6.09 -6.84
C MET A 23 -8.87 5.28 -7.99
N VAL A 24 -9.65 4.23 -7.67
CA VAL A 24 -10.27 3.36 -8.67
C VAL A 24 -11.36 4.09 -9.44
N HIS A 25 -12.16 4.91 -8.75
CA HIS A 25 -13.20 5.73 -9.35
C HIS A 25 -12.61 6.74 -10.36
N ASP A 26 -11.61 7.51 -9.94
CA ASP A 26 -11.02 8.57 -10.77
C ASP A 26 -10.26 8.01 -11.98
N ALA A 27 -9.65 6.84 -11.83
CA ALA A 27 -9.02 6.13 -12.93
C ALA A 27 -10.03 5.37 -13.83
N ALA A 28 -11.29 5.24 -13.41
CA ALA A 28 -12.30 4.37 -14.02
C ALA A 28 -11.78 2.94 -14.26
N SER A 29 -10.83 2.49 -13.45
CA SER A 29 -10.11 1.22 -13.64
C SER A 29 -9.40 0.81 -12.36
N GLY A 30 -9.40 -0.47 -12.02
CA GLY A 30 -8.69 -1.02 -10.87
C GLY A 30 -9.40 -2.20 -10.22
N HIS A 31 -8.87 -2.66 -9.09
CA HIS A 31 -9.32 -3.85 -8.38
C HIS A 31 -9.79 -3.51 -6.96
N PRO A 32 -11.00 -2.97 -6.76
CA PRO A 32 -11.45 -2.49 -5.46
C PRO A 32 -11.69 -3.63 -4.45
N GLY A 33 -12.29 -4.74 -4.85
CA GLY A 33 -12.67 -5.83 -3.95
C GLY A 33 -11.48 -6.41 -3.18
N GLY A 34 -10.45 -6.84 -3.91
CA GLY A 34 -9.22 -7.37 -3.32
C GLY A 34 -8.43 -6.33 -2.52
N SER A 35 -8.56 -5.05 -2.88
CA SER A 35 -7.92 -3.95 -2.15
C SER A 35 -8.62 -3.67 -0.82
N LEU A 36 -9.94 -3.56 -0.81
CA LEU A 36 -10.71 -3.27 0.41
C LEU A 36 -10.61 -4.40 1.43
N SER A 37 -10.54 -5.67 0.97
CA SER A 37 -10.54 -6.85 1.84
C SER A 37 -9.30 -6.98 2.74
N CYS A 38 -8.14 -6.46 2.32
CA CYS A 38 -6.90 -6.58 3.09
C CYS A 38 -6.52 -5.32 3.88
N MET A 39 -7.37 -4.30 3.90
CA MET A 39 -7.01 -2.99 4.41
C MET A 39 -6.74 -2.99 5.92
N ASP A 40 -7.49 -3.76 6.71
CA ASP A 40 -7.25 -3.84 8.16
C ASP A 40 -5.90 -4.50 8.46
N VAL A 41 -5.56 -5.57 7.73
CA VAL A 41 -4.26 -6.25 7.86
C VAL A 41 -3.11 -5.32 7.50
N LEU A 42 -3.20 -4.63 6.36
CA LEU A 42 -2.17 -3.67 5.94
C LEU A 42 -2.01 -2.54 6.95
N THR A 43 -3.12 -2.03 7.47
CA THR A 43 -3.09 -0.96 8.47
C THR A 43 -2.40 -1.43 9.74
N ASP A 44 -2.71 -2.61 10.27
CA ASP A 44 -2.04 -3.12 11.46
C ASP A 44 -0.55 -3.35 11.21
N LEU A 45 -0.18 -3.94 10.07
CA LEU A 45 1.22 -4.15 9.71
C LEU A 45 2.00 -2.83 9.71
N TYR A 46 1.60 -1.84 8.92
CA TYR A 46 2.37 -0.60 8.73
C TYR A 46 2.29 0.39 9.89
N PHE A 47 1.24 0.35 10.72
CA PHE A 47 1.05 1.31 11.81
C PHE A 47 1.23 0.71 13.20
N SER A 48 1.44 -0.61 13.32
CA SER A 48 1.54 -1.27 14.61
C SER A 48 2.68 -2.30 14.72
N GLN A 49 2.92 -3.08 13.68
CA GLN A 49 3.82 -4.24 13.75
C GLN A 49 5.18 -4.00 13.13
N MET A 50 5.22 -3.46 11.91
CA MET A 50 6.44 -3.37 11.11
C MET A 50 7.35 -2.23 11.56
N ARG A 51 8.65 -2.50 11.57
CA ARG A 51 9.72 -1.49 11.67
C ARG A 51 9.97 -0.90 10.30
N VAL A 52 9.31 0.18 9.98
CA VAL A 52 9.50 0.93 8.75
C VAL A 52 9.58 2.43 9.06
N ASP A 53 10.53 3.11 8.47
CA ASP A 53 10.68 4.56 8.58
C ASP A 53 10.56 5.21 7.20
N PRO A 54 9.50 6.00 6.95
CA PRO A 54 9.35 6.72 5.69
C PRO A 54 10.50 7.67 5.35
N LYS A 55 11.23 8.15 6.37
CA LYS A 55 12.39 9.02 6.20
C LYS A 55 13.65 8.25 5.79
N ASN A 56 13.69 6.95 6.05
CA ASN A 56 14.77 6.05 5.64
C ASN A 56 14.21 4.77 5.00
N PRO A 57 13.56 4.87 3.81
CA PRO A 57 12.87 3.75 3.18
C PRO A 57 13.82 2.63 2.70
N HIS A 58 15.12 2.89 2.69
CA HIS A 58 16.17 1.94 2.25
C HIS A 58 16.99 1.35 3.40
N ASP A 59 16.56 1.55 4.66
CA ASP A 59 17.20 0.94 5.82
C ASP A 59 17.34 -0.59 5.60
N PRO A 60 18.56 -1.15 5.65
CA PRO A 60 18.76 -2.58 5.44
C PRO A 60 18.10 -3.45 6.53
N ASP A 61 17.94 -2.91 7.74
CA ASP A 61 17.41 -3.63 8.90
C ASP A 61 15.89 -3.47 9.08
N ARG A 62 15.20 -2.80 8.14
CA ARG A 62 13.75 -2.64 8.19
C ARG A 62 13.00 -3.93 7.85
N ASP A 63 11.77 -4.03 8.31
CA ASP A 63 10.86 -5.06 7.83
C ASP A 63 10.48 -4.80 6.37
N ARG A 64 10.21 -5.88 5.62
CA ARG A 64 9.81 -5.83 4.21
C ARG A 64 8.44 -6.44 4.02
N PHE A 65 7.70 -5.88 3.09
CA PHE A 65 6.36 -6.35 2.73
C PHE A 65 6.24 -6.57 1.22
N VAL A 66 5.85 -7.78 0.84
CA VAL A 66 5.59 -8.13 -0.56
C VAL A 66 4.10 -8.32 -0.79
N MET A 67 3.50 -7.44 -1.60
CA MET A 67 2.11 -7.57 -2.04
C MET A 67 2.03 -8.62 -3.16
N SER A 68 1.86 -9.90 -2.83
CA SER A 68 1.82 -10.98 -3.84
C SER A 68 0.62 -10.91 -4.79
N LYS A 69 -0.46 -10.24 -4.38
CA LYS A 69 -1.56 -9.82 -5.26
C LYS A 69 -1.33 -8.38 -5.76
N GLY A 70 -0.36 -8.21 -6.65
CA GLY A 70 0.12 -6.91 -7.12
C GLY A 70 -0.96 -6.00 -7.72
N HIS A 71 -2.05 -6.57 -8.24
CA HIS A 71 -3.23 -5.84 -8.71
C HIS A 71 -3.97 -5.07 -7.61
N CYS A 72 -3.71 -5.39 -6.33
CA CYS A 72 -4.25 -4.65 -5.18
C CYS A 72 -3.38 -3.44 -4.78
N SER A 73 -2.71 -2.81 -5.74
CA SER A 73 -2.02 -1.54 -5.55
C SER A 73 -2.91 -0.45 -4.94
N PRO A 74 -4.25 -0.38 -5.21
CA PRO A 74 -5.14 0.56 -4.52
C PRO A 74 -5.27 0.33 -3.01
N ALA A 75 -4.78 -0.80 -2.48
CA ALA A 75 -4.66 -0.98 -1.03
C ALA A 75 -3.31 -0.49 -0.51
N LEU A 76 -2.21 -0.90 -1.16
CA LEU A 76 -0.87 -0.61 -0.66
C LEU A 76 -0.51 0.88 -0.77
N TYR A 77 -0.82 1.53 -1.90
CA TYR A 77 -0.46 2.93 -2.10
C TYR A 77 -1.09 3.89 -1.09
N PRO A 78 -2.40 3.82 -0.76
CA PRO A 78 -2.96 4.64 0.32
C PRO A 78 -2.31 4.40 1.68
N ILE A 79 -1.98 3.16 2.02
CA ILE A 79 -1.28 2.83 3.26
C ILE A 79 0.10 3.48 3.31
N LEU A 80 0.89 3.38 2.23
CA LEU A 80 2.21 4.01 2.13
C LEU A 80 2.12 5.53 2.21
N ALA A 81 1.15 6.14 1.50
CA ALA A 81 0.93 7.58 1.55
C ALA A 81 0.54 8.05 2.97
N LEU A 82 -0.41 7.38 3.61
CA LEU A 82 -0.83 7.70 4.99
C LEU A 82 0.28 7.46 6.01
N ARG A 83 1.18 6.49 5.75
CA ARG A 83 2.36 6.24 6.58
C ARG A 83 3.42 7.33 6.40
N GLY A 84 3.40 8.06 5.27
CA GLY A 84 4.28 9.18 4.99
C GLY A 84 5.42 8.89 4.01
N PHE A 85 5.37 7.80 3.25
CA PHE A 85 6.38 7.48 2.23
C PHE A 85 6.34 8.44 1.04
N PHE A 86 5.18 8.97 0.71
CA PHE A 86 4.97 10.00 -0.32
C PHE A 86 3.67 10.77 -0.05
N PRO A 87 3.47 11.94 -0.68
CA PRO A 87 2.27 12.75 -0.50
C PRO A 87 0.99 12.02 -0.93
N VAL A 88 -0.10 12.18 -0.19
CA VAL A 88 -1.42 11.59 -0.50
C VAL A 88 -1.92 12.04 -1.88
N GLU A 89 -1.58 13.26 -2.28
CA GLU A 89 -1.93 13.83 -3.58
C GLU A 89 -1.43 13.01 -4.78
N ASN A 90 -0.34 12.27 -4.61
CA ASN A 90 0.21 11.40 -5.65
C ASN A 90 -0.76 10.29 -6.06
N LEU A 91 -1.69 9.90 -5.17
CA LEU A 91 -2.70 8.88 -5.45
C LEU A 91 -3.61 9.24 -6.63
N LYS A 92 -3.77 10.53 -6.93
CA LYS A 92 -4.53 11.04 -8.10
C LYS A 92 -3.88 10.66 -9.44
N MET A 93 -2.62 10.26 -9.41
CA MET A 93 -1.87 9.82 -10.59
C MET A 93 -2.03 8.32 -10.88
N PHE A 94 -2.89 7.63 -10.13
CA PHE A 94 -3.12 6.20 -10.30
C PHE A 94 -3.59 5.85 -11.72
N ARG A 95 -2.87 4.92 -12.37
CA ARG A 95 -3.11 4.46 -13.75
C ARG A 95 -3.08 5.55 -14.82
N ARG A 96 -2.49 6.71 -14.54
CA ARG A 96 -2.28 7.75 -15.54
C ARG A 96 -0.96 7.52 -16.26
N ILE A 97 -0.92 7.78 -17.56
CA ILE A 97 0.27 7.55 -18.39
C ILE A 97 1.44 8.49 -18.02
N ASP A 98 1.11 9.65 -17.50
CA ASP A 98 2.05 10.67 -17.04
C ASP A 98 2.39 10.56 -15.54
N GLY A 99 1.88 9.52 -14.89
CA GLY A 99 2.08 9.26 -13.46
C GLY A 99 2.92 8.02 -13.17
N HIS A 100 3.39 7.92 -11.93
CA HIS A 100 4.19 6.78 -11.46
C HIS A 100 3.41 5.79 -10.58
N MET A 101 2.10 6.02 -10.41
CA MET A 101 1.21 5.13 -9.64
C MET A 101 0.60 4.08 -10.56
N SER A 102 1.36 3.02 -10.85
CA SER A 102 0.92 1.97 -11.77
C SER A 102 -0.20 1.10 -11.20
N GLY A 103 -0.95 0.45 -12.10
CA GLY A 103 -2.09 -0.41 -11.73
C GLY A 103 -1.71 -1.66 -10.95
N HIS A 104 -0.45 -2.09 -11.02
CA HIS A 104 0.17 -3.11 -10.16
C HIS A 104 1.28 -2.46 -9.35
N VAL A 105 1.59 -3.02 -8.18
CA VAL A 105 2.63 -2.45 -7.32
C VAL A 105 3.98 -2.44 -8.04
N GLU A 106 4.66 -1.30 -7.99
CA GLU A 106 5.90 -1.05 -8.73
C GLU A 106 6.92 -0.37 -7.81
N MET A 107 8.11 -0.98 -7.68
CA MET A 107 9.11 -0.58 -6.67
C MET A 107 10.03 0.56 -7.10
N HIS A 108 10.24 0.77 -8.40
CA HIS A 108 11.22 1.75 -8.87
C HIS A 108 10.78 3.20 -8.71
N TYR A 109 9.47 3.45 -8.70
CA TYR A 109 8.89 4.79 -8.61
C TYR A 109 8.19 5.08 -7.28
N ASN A 110 7.91 4.04 -6.47
CA ASN A 110 7.09 4.19 -5.28
C ASN A 110 7.86 3.80 -4.03
N PRO A 111 8.38 4.77 -3.26
CA PRO A 111 9.06 4.50 -1.99
C PRO A 111 8.17 3.67 -1.06
N GLY A 112 8.76 2.67 -0.41
CA GLY A 112 8.04 1.75 0.47
C GLY A 112 7.45 0.52 -0.22
N VAL A 113 7.48 0.44 -1.55
CA VAL A 113 7.19 -0.79 -2.30
C VAL A 113 8.47 -1.61 -2.39
N ASP A 114 8.49 -2.78 -1.78
CA ASP A 114 9.69 -3.62 -1.68
C ASP A 114 9.93 -4.50 -2.90
N MET A 115 8.88 -4.82 -3.64
CA MET A 115 8.95 -5.65 -4.83
C MET A 115 7.81 -5.34 -5.79
N SER A 116 8.12 -5.18 -7.06
CA SER A 116 7.13 -5.14 -8.14
C SER A 116 6.51 -6.53 -8.32
N THR A 117 5.19 -6.61 -8.30
CA THR A 117 4.45 -7.88 -8.46
C THR A 117 3.29 -7.72 -9.43
N GLY A 118 2.79 -8.85 -9.93
CA GLY A 118 1.68 -8.86 -10.89
C GLY A 118 1.24 -10.28 -11.23
N SER A 119 2.20 -11.19 -11.43
CA SER A 119 1.91 -12.62 -11.59
C SER A 119 1.54 -13.21 -10.23
N LEU A 120 0.27 -13.62 -10.08
CA LEU A 120 -0.26 -14.14 -8.82
C LEU A 120 0.52 -15.34 -8.31
N GLY A 121 0.89 -15.30 -7.03
CA GLY A 121 1.67 -16.34 -6.36
C GLY A 121 3.19 -16.19 -6.46
N GLN A 122 3.73 -15.44 -7.41
CA GLN A 122 5.18 -15.25 -7.50
C GLN A 122 5.74 -14.37 -6.37
N GLY A 123 4.98 -13.40 -5.90
CA GLY A 123 5.42 -12.53 -4.80
C GLY A 123 5.73 -13.29 -3.52
N ILE A 124 4.94 -14.30 -3.18
CA ILE A 124 5.18 -15.13 -1.99
C ILE A 124 6.46 -15.97 -2.13
N SER A 125 6.73 -16.48 -3.33
CA SER A 125 7.97 -17.22 -3.59
C SER A 125 9.21 -16.35 -3.42
N ALA A 126 9.16 -15.11 -3.95
CA ALA A 126 10.24 -14.14 -3.78
C ALA A 126 10.41 -13.71 -2.32
N ALA A 127 9.32 -13.57 -1.57
CA ALA A 127 9.37 -13.22 -0.15
C ALA A 127 10.00 -14.32 0.73
N VAL A 128 9.93 -15.57 0.32
CA VAL A 128 10.58 -16.71 1.00
C VAL A 128 12.08 -16.74 0.74
N GLY A 129 12.53 -16.40 -0.46
CA GLY A 129 13.94 -16.35 -0.87
C GLY A 129 14.68 -15.15 -0.32
#